data_190232e742d40f3a4acb4ac6d5be6faa
#
_entry.id   190232e742d40f3a4acb4ac6d5be6faa
#
_cell.length_a   1.000
_cell.length_b   1.000
_cell.length_c   1.000
_cell.angle_alpha   90.00
_cell.angle_beta   90.00
_cell.angle_gamma   90.00
#
_symmetry.space_group_name_H-M   'P 1'
#
loop_
_entity.id
_entity.type
_entity.pdbx_description
1 polymer ?
#
loop_
_entity_poly.entity_id
_entity_poly.type
_entity_poly.pdbx_seq_one_letter_code
_entity_poly.pdbx_strand_id
1 'polypeptide(L)'
;MRKFANMKLFALLLFPFLVQAQTHNTAKDLLNDVYEHTLTLETQHIVFTNTIGAPSNGGMKERASKGELFALGEKVRVKTDAFEFLSDGSKAYLIYPEDEEIETTASDEETSLSPADILKNYQSGYSYKMAGKAQEKGKTIQYVALRPVASEEVKEILIGIDVKSLLLENYSQYGTNGVKTVFSVDSYEVNIPLDKEMFNINSSEFEGFYRL
;
A
#
# COMPACT_ATOMS: atom_id res chain seq x y z
N MET A 1 51.79 55.36 -19.63
CA MET A 1 50.49 55.33 -18.96
C MET A 1 49.83 53.96 -19.29
N ARG A 2 49.91 52.99 -18.37
CA ARG A 2 49.31 51.64 -18.55
C ARG A 2 48.03 51.63 -17.75
N LYS A 3 46.87 51.37 -18.45
CA LYS A 3 45.55 51.17 -17.84
C LYS A 3 45.45 49.70 -17.39
N PHE A 4 45.30 49.47 -16.10
CA PHE A 4 44.93 48.16 -15.58
C PHE A 4 43.42 47.93 -15.69
N ALA A 5 43.03 46.90 -16.42
CA ALA A 5 41.65 46.45 -16.54
C ALA A 5 41.32 45.60 -15.31
N ASN A 6 40.30 46.00 -14.54
CA ASN A 6 39.76 45.26 -13.41
C ASN A 6 38.93 44.05 -13.93
N MET A 7 39.47 42.88 -13.77
CA MET A 7 38.78 41.60 -14.03
C MET A 7 38.04 41.19 -12.74
N LYS A 8 36.72 41.39 -12.71
CA LYS A 8 35.83 40.90 -11.64
C LYS A 8 35.71 39.39 -11.76
N LEU A 9 36.33 38.66 -10.84
CA LEU A 9 36.21 37.23 -10.70
C LEU A 9 34.82 36.92 -10.12
N PHE A 10 33.92 36.36 -10.94
CA PHE A 10 32.61 35.89 -10.53
C PHE A 10 32.77 34.47 -9.94
N ALA A 11 32.88 34.38 -8.60
CA ALA A 11 32.92 33.10 -7.90
C ALA A 11 31.54 32.49 -7.94
N LEU A 12 31.36 31.47 -8.82
CA LEU A 12 30.18 30.64 -8.88
C LEU A 12 30.19 29.70 -7.66
N LEU A 13 29.42 30.05 -6.64
CA LEU A 13 29.16 29.16 -5.47
C LEU A 13 28.31 27.98 -5.88
N LEU A 14 28.97 26.88 -6.22
CA LEU A 14 28.36 25.56 -6.31
C LEU A 14 27.97 25.12 -4.89
N PHE A 15 26.71 25.31 -4.53
CA PHE A 15 26.12 24.68 -3.36
C PHE A 15 25.93 23.17 -3.66
N PRO A 16 26.63 22.27 -2.97
CA PRO A 16 26.33 20.87 -3.07
C PRO A 16 24.96 20.65 -2.41
N PHE A 17 23.95 20.29 -3.20
CA PHE A 17 22.73 19.69 -2.68
C PHE A 17 23.11 18.36 -2.00
N LEU A 18 23.29 18.39 -0.69
CA LEU A 18 23.36 17.20 0.13
C LEU A 18 21.96 16.57 0.10
N VAL A 19 21.74 15.65 -0.80
CA VAL A 19 20.63 14.71 -0.69
C VAL A 19 20.90 13.88 0.55
N GLN A 20 20.26 14.23 1.65
CA GLN A 20 20.26 13.41 2.87
C GLN A 20 19.43 12.17 2.52
N ALA A 21 20.10 11.06 2.22
CA ALA A 21 19.47 9.76 2.24
C ALA A 21 19.03 9.52 3.68
N GLN A 22 17.73 9.46 3.93
CA GLN A 22 17.17 9.07 5.22
C GLN A 22 17.63 7.64 5.48
N THR A 23 18.53 7.46 6.44
CA THR A 23 18.97 6.15 6.90
C THR A 23 18.03 5.71 8.01
N HIS A 24 17.09 4.84 7.69
CA HIS A 24 16.24 4.17 8.68
C HIS A 24 17.14 3.22 9.49
N ASN A 25 17.24 3.46 10.79
CA ASN A 25 18.12 2.68 11.66
C ASN A 25 17.56 1.29 11.96
N THR A 26 16.24 1.11 11.93
CA THR A 26 15.58 -0.18 12.18
C THR A 26 14.45 -0.46 11.18
N ALA A 27 14.07 -1.72 11.08
CA ALA A 27 12.94 -2.14 10.26
C ALA A 27 11.60 -1.53 10.75
N LYS A 28 11.47 -1.35 12.06
CA LYS A 28 10.28 -0.74 12.65
C LYS A 28 10.21 0.76 12.35
N ASP A 29 11.35 1.47 12.40
CA ASP A 29 11.39 2.89 12.06
C ASP A 29 10.96 3.12 10.60
N LEU A 30 11.45 2.29 9.67
CA LEU A 30 11.03 2.37 8.27
C LEU A 30 9.52 2.16 8.10
N LEU A 31 8.92 1.18 8.78
CA LEU A 31 7.46 0.96 8.72
C LEU A 31 6.67 2.12 9.33
N ASN A 32 7.16 2.70 10.42
CA ASN A 32 6.55 3.90 11.00
C ASN A 32 6.60 5.08 10.03
N ASP A 33 7.74 5.30 9.37
CA ASP A 33 7.90 6.40 8.41
C ASP A 33 6.98 6.20 7.18
N VAL A 34 6.80 4.97 6.72
CA VAL A 34 5.82 4.63 5.66
C VAL A 34 4.39 4.91 6.11
N TYR A 35 4.04 4.53 7.33
CA TYR A 35 2.72 4.81 7.91
C TYR A 35 2.46 6.31 8.02
N GLU A 36 3.38 7.06 8.63
CA GLU A 36 3.27 8.52 8.77
C GLU A 36 3.20 9.22 7.40
N HIS A 37 4.00 8.76 6.42
CA HIS A 37 3.92 9.27 5.06
C HIS A 37 2.55 8.99 4.44
N THR A 38 2.01 7.77 4.60
CA THR A 38 0.70 7.38 4.07
C THR A 38 -0.42 8.27 4.62
N LEU A 39 -0.34 8.67 5.89
CA LEU A 39 -1.32 9.60 6.49
C LEU A 39 -1.28 11.02 5.88
N THR A 40 -0.19 11.42 5.22
CA THR A 40 -0.11 12.72 4.53
C THR A 40 -0.73 12.73 3.14
N LEU A 41 -1.07 11.56 2.59
CA LEU A 41 -1.61 11.44 1.25
C LEU A 41 -3.11 11.74 1.25
N GLU A 42 -3.52 12.76 0.46
CA GLU A 42 -4.93 13.14 0.37
C GLU A 42 -5.75 12.10 -0.40
N THR A 43 -5.19 11.60 -1.49
CA THR A 43 -5.82 10.56 -2.32
C THR A 43 -4.80 9.52 -2.75
N GLN A 44 -5.27 8.30 -2.95
CA GLN A 44 -4.46 7.19 -3.40
C GLN A 44 -5.25 6.35 -4.41
N HIS A 45 -4.60 5.97 -5.50
CA HIS A 45 -5.10 5.00 -6.46
C HIS A 45 -4.04 3.92 -6.67
N ILE A 46 -4.38 2.69 -6.34
CA ILE A 46 -3.47 1.55 -6.39
C ILE A 46 -4.08 0.49 -7.29
N VAL A 47 -3.41 0.17 -8.38
CA VAL A 47 -3.72 -1.03 -9.18
C VAL A 47 -2.82 -2.15 -8.68
N PHE A 48 -3.40 -3.32 -8.43
CA PHE A 48 -2.67 -4.42 -7.83
C PHE A 48 -3.04 -5.78 -8.41
N THR A 49 -2.13 -6.72 -8.26
CA THR A 49 -2.36 -8.15 -8.47
C THR A 49 -2.22 -8.87 -7.14
N ASN A 50 -3.24 -9.65 -6.76
CA ASN A 50 -3.19 -10.53 -5.59
C ASN A 50 -3.08 -11.99 -6.07
N THR A 51 -2.07 -12.71 -5.58
CA THR A 51 -1.83 -14.12 -5.92
C THR A 51 -1.87 -14.96 -4.65
N ILE A 52 -2.70 -15.99 -4.65
CA ILE A 52 -2.77 -16.97 -3.57
C ILE A 52 -2.26 -18.31 -4.09
N GLY A 53 -1.17 -18.79 -3.49
CA GLY A 53 -0.59 -20.10 -3.75
C GLY A 53 -0.88 -21.05 -2.59
N ALA A 54 -1.43 -22.21 -2.88
CA ALA A 54 -1.70 -23.25 -1.90
C ALA A 54 -1.01 -24.57 -2.28
N PRO A 55 -0.51 -25.33 -1.29
CA PRO A 55 0.05 -26.65 -1.54
C PRO A 55 -0.99 -27.58 -2.19
N SER A 56 -0.57 -28.36 -3.19
CA SER A 56 -1.38 -29.36 -3.86
C SER A 56 -0.55 -30.62 -4.17
N ASN A 57 -1.19 -31.71 -4.57
CA ASN A 57 -0.51 -32.97 -4.87
C ASN A 57 0.51 -32.92 -6.03
N GLY A 58 0.54 -31.82 -6.77
CA GLY A 58 1.51 -31.59 -7.88
C GLY A 58 2.45 -30.40 -7.66
N GLY A 59 2.50 -29.80 -6.44
CA GLY A 59 3.27 -28.60 -6.12
C GLY A 59 2.37 -27.47 -5.61
N MET A 60 2.69 -26.21 -5.93
CA MET A 60 1.85 -25.06 -5.59
C MET A 60 0.79 -24.84 -6.68
N LYS A 61 -0.47 -24.69 -6.28
CA LYS A 61 -1.54 -24.21 -7.15
C LYS A 61 -1.77 -22.74 -6.86
N GLU A 62 -1.54 -21.90 -7.86
CA GLU A 62 -1.69 -20.45 -7.73
C GLU A 62 -2.97 -19.98 -8.42
N ARG A 63 -3.56 -18.94 -7.83
CA ARG A 63 -4.65 -18.16 -8.40
C ARG A 63 -4.30 -16.69 -8.26
N ALA A 64 -4.38 -15.94 -9.35
CA ALA A 64 -4.19 -14.51 -9.37
C ALA A 64 -5.52 -13.81 -9.64
N SER A 65 -5.75 -12.69 -8.96
CA SER A 65 -6.83 -11.74 -9.22
C SER A 65 -6.25 -10.34 -9.29
N LYS A 66 -6.86 -9.49 -10.09
CA LYS A 66 -6.52 -8.08 -10.18
C LYS A 66 -7.52 -7.25 -9.41
N GLY A 67 -7.09 -6.07 -9.00
CA GLY A 67 -7.98 -5.13 -8.34
C GLY A 67 -7.44 -3.72 -8.39
N GLU A 68 -8.31 -2.81 -8.00
CA GLU A 68 -8.01 -1.39 -7.84
C GLU A 68 -8.47 -0.94 -6.46
N LEU A 69 -7.65 -0.13 -5.80
CA LEU A 69 -7.98 0.50 -4.53
C LEU A 69 -7.94 2.01 -4.71
N PHE A 70 -9.00 2.66 -4.31
CA PHE A 70 -9.12 4.11 -4.22
C PHE A 70 -9.28 4.50 -2.77
N ALA A 71 -8.51 5.49 -2.30
CA ALA A 71 -8.65 6.04 -0.96
C ALA A 71 -8.73 7.57 -1.00
N LEU A 72 -9.58 8.17 -0.17
CA LEU A 72 -9.76 9.60 0.04
C LEU A 72 -10.00 9.86 1.53
N GLY A 73 -8.94 10.17 2.26
CA GLY A 73 -8.98 10.20 3.73
C GLY A 73 -9.40 8.83 4.29
N GLU A 74 -10.49 8.78 5.06
CA GLU A 74 -11.04 7.55 5.64
C GLU A 74 -11.93 6.74 4.68
N LYS A 75 -12.22 7.29 3.49
CA LYS A 75 -13.03 6.60 2.48
C LYS A 75 -12.17 5.68 1.64
N VAL A 76 -12.65 4.48 1.42
CA VAL A 76 -11.96 3.46 0.63
C VAL A 76 -12.93 2.76 -0.30
N ARG A 77 -12.50 2.51 -1.53
CA ARG A 77 -13.18 1.60 -2.45
C ARG A 77 -12.16 0.63 -3.03
N VAL A 78 -12.40 -0.64 -2.88
CA VAL A 78 -11.62 -1.71 -3.51
C VAL A 78 -12.50 -2.43 -4.50
N LYS A 79 -12.05 -2.52 -5.75
CA LYS A 79 -12.72 -3.25 -6.82
C LYS A 79 -11.90 -4.47 -7.19
N THR A 80 -12.54 -5.63 -7.28
CA THR A 80 -11.96 -6.87 -7.81
C THR A 80 -12.94 -7.50 -8.79
N ASP A 81 -12.52 -8.57 -9.47
CA ASP A 81 -13.42 -9.31 -10.36
C ASP A 81 -14.59 -9.99 -9.61
N ALA A 82 -14.43 -10.28 -8.31
CA ALA A 82 -15.40 -11.07 -7.55
C ALA A 82 -16.34 -10.22 -6.67
N PHE A 83 -15.84 -9.11 -6.14
CA PHE A 83 -16.58 -8.25 -5.23
C PHE A 83 -15.98 -6.85 -5.20
N GLU A 84 -16.75 -5.90 -4.69
CA GLU A 84 -16.24 -4.59 -4.29
C GLU A 84 -16.40 -4.40 -2.78
N PHE A 85 -15.43 -3.74 -2.17
CA PHE A 85 -15.52 -3.21 -0.81
C PHE A 85 -15.62 -1.69 -0.91
N LEU A 86 -16.58 -1.10 -0.22
CA LEU A 86 -16.75 0.35 -0.15
C LEU A 86 -16.90 0.78 1.30
N SER A 87 -16.06 1.72 1.74
CA SER A 87 -16.24 2.44 3.01
C SER A 87 -16.44 3.92 2.72
N ASP A 88 -17.49 4.50 3.28
CA ASP A 88 -17.76 5.94 3.20
C ASP A 88 -17.11 6.75 4.34
N GLY A 89 -16.32 6.08 5.19
CA GLY A 89 -15.67 6.60 6.38
C GLY A 89 -16.50 6.39 7.67
N SER A 90 -17.77 5.94 7.55
CA SER A 90 -18.63 5.65 8.70
C SER A 90 -19.24 4.25 8.66
N LYS A 91 -19.49 3.73 7.47
CA LYS A 91 -20.04 2.39 7.22
C LYS A 91 -19.22 1.73 6.14
N ALA A 92 -19.19 0.40 6.18
CA ALA A 92 -18.58 -0.42 5.17
C ALA A 92 -19.60 -1.35 4.51
N TYR A 93 -19.38 -1.64 3.23
CA TYR A 93 -20.28 -2.41 2.39
C TYR A 93 -19.46 -3.42 1.57
N LEU A 94 -19.96 -4.64 1.49
CA LEU A 94 -19.54 -5.61 0.49
C LEU A 94 -20.57 -5.62 -0.62
N ILE A 95 -20.12 -5.45 -1.84
CA ILE A 95 -20.95 -5.33 -3.04
C ILE A 95 -20.60 -6.50 -3.95
N TYR A 96 -21.59 -7.22 -4.38
CA TYR A 96 -21.49 -8.34 -5.33
C TYR A 96 -22.15 -7.92 -6.65
N PRO A 97 -21.39 -7.35 -7.60
CA PRO A 97 -21.95 -6.75 -8.80
C PRO A 97 -22.68 -7.75 -9.70
N GLU A 98 -22.22 -9.02 -9.75
CA GLU A 98 -22.86 -10.08 -10.54
C GLU A 98 -24.24 -10.49 -10.00
N ASP A 99 -24.44 -10.40 -8.68
CA ASP A 99 -25.68 -10.75 -7.99
C ASP A 99 -26.56 -9.52 -7.74
N GLU A 100 -26.08 -8.32 -8.01
CA GLU A 100 -26.72 -7.03 -7.70
C GLU A 100 -27.09 -6.93 -6.20
N GLU A 101 -26.19 -7.41 -5.32
CA GLU A 101 -26.40 -7.44 -3.87
C GLU A 101 -25.40 -6.56 -3.13
N ILE A 102 -25.86 -5.94 -2.04
CA ILE A 102 -25.06 -5.12 -1.12
C ILE A 102 -25.29 -5.61 0.30
N GLU A 103 -24.23 -6.05 0.94
CA GLU A 103 -24.19 -6.40 2.36
C GLU A 103 -23.58 -5.25 3.17
N THR A 104 -24.27 -4.81 4.23
CA THR A 104 -23.70 -3.83 5.17
C THR A 104 -22.85 -4.57 6.19
N THR A 105 -21.59 -4.18 6.31
CA THR A 105 -20.66 -4.75 7.30
C THR A 105 -20.26 -3.68 8.33
N ALA A 106 -19.74 -4.13 9.48
CA ALA A 106 -19.20 -3.20 10.47
C ALA A 106 -18.01 -2.43 9.87
N SER A 107 -17.97 -1.12 10.13
CA SER A 107 -16.80 -0.30 9.82
C SER A 107 -16.00 -0.16 11.10
N ASP A 108 -15.07 -1.06 11.32
CA ASP A 108 -14.08 -0.98 12.39
C ASP A 108 -12.67 -1.05 11.83
N GLU A 109 -11.67 -0.81 12.66
CA GLU A 109 -10.26 -0.85 12.24
C GLU A 109 -9.83 -2.23 11.73
N GLU A 110 -10.50 -3.31 12.15
CA GLU A 110 -10.17 -4.69 11.74
C GLU A 110 -10.68 -5.00 10.32
N THR A 111 -11.76 -4.36 9.89
CA THR A 111 -12.35 -4.53 8.57
C THR A 111 -11.92 -3.48 7.56
N SER A 112 -11.22 -2.42 8.00
CA SER A 112 -10.75 -1.38 7.11
C SER A 112 -9.67 -1.89 6.14
N LEU A 113 -9.86 -1.57 4.86
CA LEU A 113 -8.88 -1.83 3.79
C LEU A 113 -8.10 -0.57 3.40
N SER A 114 -8.13 0.50 4.22
CA SER A 114 -7.30 1.67 3.93
C SER A 114 -5.82 1.32 4.03
N PRO A 115 -4.96 1.88 3.16
CA PRO A 115 -3.53 1.62 3.25
C PRO A 115 -2.92 2.00 4.61
N ALA A 116 -3.44 3.06 5.25
CA ALA A 116 -3.00 3.48 6.57
C ALA A 116 -3.38 2.46 7.67
N ASP A 117 -4.62 1.96 7.67
CA ASP A 117 -5.07 0.99 8.67
C ASP A 117 -4.35 -0.35 8.51
N ILE A 118 -4.11 -0.79 7.26
CA ILE A 118 -3.29 -1.97 7.00
C ILE A 118 -1.89 -1.81 7.61
N LEU A 119 -1.24 -0.65 7.40
CA LEU A 119 0.08 -0.39 7.95
C LEU A 119 0.06 -0.26 9.48
N LYS A 120 -0.99 0.32 10.05
CA LYS A 120 -1.19 0.43 11.50
C LYS A 120 -1.19 -0.93 12.19
N ASN A 121 -1.81 -1.95 11.57
CA ASN A 121 -1.85 -3.31 12.09
C ASN A 121 -0.47 -3.95 12.22
N TYR A 122 0.55 -3.44 11.50
CA TYR A 122 1.93 -3.93 11.58
C TYR A 122 2.83 -3.15 12.53
N GLN A 123 2.33 -2.16 13.27
CA GLN A 123 3.14 -1.38 14.21
C GLN A 123 3.41 -2.10 15.53
N SER A 124 2.62 -3.12 15.89
CA SER A 124 2.78 -3.90 17.13
C SER A 124 2.46 -5.37 16.90
N GLY A 125 2.84 -6.21 17.85
CA GLY A 125 2.57 -7.66 17.80
C GLY A 125 3.53 -8.47 16.92
N TYR A 126 4.62 -7.86 16.41
CA TYR A 126 5.60 -8.51 15.55
C TYR A 126 7.03 -8.30 16.01
N SER A 127 7.91 -9.22 15.65
CA SER A 127 9.35 -8.99 15.60
C SER A 127 9.71 -8.51 14.18
N TYR A 128 10.62 -7.54 14.07
CA TYR A 128 10.95 -6.84 12.83
C TYR A 128 12.39 -7.06 12.45
N LYS A 129 12.65 -7.29 11.16
CA LYS A 129 14.00 -7.46 10.62
C LYS A 129 14.11 -6.85 9.23
N MET A 130 15.19 -6.10 8.97
CA MET A 130 15.57 -5.75 7.58
C MET A 130 15.93 -7.01 6.81
N ALA A 131 15.26 -7.26 5.68
CA ALA A 131 15.37 -8.51 4.90
C ALA A 131 16.13 -8.35 3.58
N GLY A 132 16.77 -7.22 3.36
CA GLY A 132 17.58 -6.95 2.16
C GLY A 132 16.93 -5.92 1.23
N LYS A 133 17.61 -5.66 0.12
CA LYS A 133 17.17 -4.74 -0.94
C LYS A 133 17.17 -5.44 -2.29
N ALA A 134 16.24 -5.03 -3.16
CA ALA A 134 16.18 -5.43 -4.55
C ALA A 134 15.97 -4.22 -5.48
N GLN A 135 16.32 -4.38 -6.75
CA GLN A 135 15.96 -3.45 -7.81
C GLN A 135 14.78 -4.05 -8.58
N GLU A 136 13.63 -3.41 -8.53
CA GLU A 136 12.40 -3.89 -9.16
C GLU A 136 11.71 -2.75 -9.91
N LYS A 137 11.39 -2.97 -11.17
CA LYS A 137 10.71 -1.98 -12.04
C LYS A 137 11.36 -0.57 -11.99
N GLY A 138 12.69 -0.49 -11.85
CA GLY A 138 13.45 0.77 -11.74
C GLY A 138 13.42 1.44 -10.37
N LYS A 139 12.81 0.82 -9.36
CA LYS A 139 12.75 1.27 -7.97
C LYS A 139 13.73 0.48 -7.09
N THR A 140 14.20 1.09 -6.01
CA THR A 140 14.97 0.38 -4.97
C THR A 140 14.03 -0.02 -3.85
N ILE A 141 13.74 -1.32 -3.77
CA ILE A 141 12.83 -1.88 -2.78
C ILE A 141 13.62 -2.37 -1.58
N GLN A 142 13.32 -1.83 -0.40
CA GLN A 142 13.77 -2.36 0.88
C GLN A 142 12.73 -3.32 1.42
N TYR A 143 13.15 -4.54 1.72
CA TYR A 143 12.27 -5.51 2.36
C TYR A 143 12.37 -5.46 3.87
N VAL A 144 11.22 -5.59 4.52
CA VAL A 144 11.07 -5.76 5.96
C VAL A 144 10.34 -7.06 6.23
N ALA A 145 10.96 -7.94 7.01
CA ALA A 145 10.35 -9.19 7.48
C ALA A 145 9.73 -8.96 8.85
N LEU A 146 8.48 -9.40 9.01
CA LEU A 146 7.72 -9.38 10.24
C LEU A 146 7.36 -10.81 10.61
N ARG A 147 7.56 -11.16 11.88
CA ARG A 147 7.08 -12.44 12.44
C ARG A 147 6.16 -12.14 13.61
N PRO A 148 4.91 -12.62 13.54
CA PRO A 148 3.97 -12.44 14.65
C PRO A 148 4.54 -13.04 15.93
N VAL A 149 4.32 -12.36 17.05
CA VAL A 149 4.71 -12.87 18.39
C VAL A 149 3.75 -13.96 18.85
N ALA A 150 2.47 -13.86 18.46
CA ALA A 150 1.41 -14.78 18.86
C ALA A 150 0.48 -15.03 17.67
N SER A 151 0.87 -15.88 16.74
CA SER A 151 0.00 -16.36 15.66
C SER A 151 0.33 -17.82 15.36
N GLU A 152 -0.70 -18.63 15.28
CA GLU A 152 -0.60 -20.04 14.85
C GLU A 152 -0.76 -20.19 13.34
N GLU A 153 -1.31 -19.19 12.65
CA GLU A 153 -1.63 -19.23 11.23
C GLU A 153 -0.56 -18.60 10.36
N VAL A 154 0.01 -17.47 10.79
CA VAL A 154 0.98 -16.70 10.01
C VAL A 154 2.39 -16.97 10.51
N LYS A 155 3.25 -17.45 9.63
CA LYS A 155 4.67 -17.72 9.90
C LYS A 155 5.54 -16.47 9.75
N GLU A 156 5.34 -15.73 8.65
CA GLU A 156 6.15 -14.58 8.28
C GLU A 156 5.40 -13.70 7.28
N ILE A 157 5.61 -12.41 7.39
CA ILE A 157 5.18 -11.40 6.42
C ILE A 157 6.42 -10.70 5.89
N LEU A 158 6.47 -10.46 4.59
CA LEU A 158 7.51 -9.69 3.93
C LEU A 158 6.88 -8.48 3.26
N ILE A 159 7.29 -7.28 3.64
CA ILE A 159 6.80 -6.01 3.10
C ILE A 159 7.92 -5.38 2.29
N GLY A 160 7.67 -5.07 1.02
CA GLY A 160 8.57 -4.35 0.13
C GLY A 160 8.16 -2.88 0.01
N ILE A 161 9.11 -2.00 0.27
CA ILE A 161 8.93 -0.54 0.33
C ILE A 161 9.89 0.11 -0.65
N ASP A 162 9.39 0.98 -1.53
CA ASP A 162 10.27 1.84 -2.31
C ASP A 162 10.90 2.89 -1.39
N VAL A 163 12.22 2.84 -1.26
CA VAL A 163 12.96 3.73 -0.34
C VAL A 163 12.92 5.20 -0.73
N LYS A 164 12.55 5.52 -1.96
CA LYS A 164 12.50 6.88 -2.47
C LYS A 164 11.14 7.53 -2.21
N SER A 165 10.06 6.82 -2.52
CA SER A 165 8.70 7.33 -2.39
C SER A 165 8.08 7.01 -1.03
N LEU A 166 8.66 6.11 -0.23
CA LEU A 166 8.09 5.54 0.99
C LEU A 166 6.71 4.90 0.77
N LEU A 167 6.46 4.39 -0.45
CA LEU A 167 5.23 3.68 -0.78
C LEU A 167 5.45 2.17 -0.70
N LEU A 168 4.38 1.46 -0.33
CA LEU A 168 4.34 0.00 -0.34
C LEU A 168 4.28 -0.48 -1.80
N GLU A 169 5.18 -1.41 -2.17
CA GLU A 169 5.25 -1.97 -3.53
C GLU A 169 4.80 -3.42 -3.59
N ASN A 170 5.05 -4.16 -2.53
CA ASN A 170 4.58 -5.53 -2.42
C ASN A 170 4.45 -5.99 -0.97
N TYR A 171 3.66 -7.03 -0.81
CA TYR A 171 3.42 -7.71 0.44
C TYR A 171 3.36 -9.20 0.17
N SER A 172 4.00 -10.01 1.01
CA SER A 172 3.89 -11.46 0.94
C SER A 172 3.64 -12.02 2.34
N GLN A 173 2.61 -12.84 2.48
CA GLN A 173 2.33 -13.55 3.71
C GLN A 173 2.54 -15.04 3.52
N TYR A 174 3.24 -15.66 4.44
CA TYR A 174 3.51 -17.09 4.48
C TYR A 174 2.76 -17.70 5.64
N GLY A 175 1.82 -18.57 5.34
CA GLY A 175 1.06 -19.32 6.34
C GLY A 175 1.83 -20.53 6.88
N THR A 176 1.53 -20.96 8.09
CA THR A 176 2.06 -22.20 8.69
C THR A 176 1.58 -23.45 7.95
N ASN A 177 0.42 -23.38 7.29
CA ASN A 177 -0.16 -24.41 6.42
C ASN A 177 0.45 -24.46 5.01
N GLY A 178 1.49 -23.62 4.73
CA GLY A 178 2.14 -23.54 3.44
C GLY A 178 1.44 -22.66 2.40
N VAL A 179 0.31 -22.05 2.73
CA VAL A 179 -0.34 -21.06 1.85
C VAL A 179 0.53 -19.81 1.79
N LYS A 180 0.69 -19.28 0.58
CA LYS A 180 1.38 -18.01 0.32
C LYS A 180 0.42 -17.04 -0.34
N THR A 181 0.27 -15.85 0.23
CA THR A 181 -0.46 -14.73 -0.39
C THR A 181 0.56 -13.67 -0.80
N VAL A 182 0.48 -13.20 -2.04
CA VAL A 182 1.33 -12.13 -2.58
C VAL A 182 0.43 -11.04 -3.13
N PHE A 183 0.58 -9.85 -2.60
CA PHE A 183 0.01 -8.63 -3.14
C PHE A 183 1.15 -7.84 -3.80
N SER A 184 1.00 -7.52 -5.06
CA SER A 184 1.96 -6.77 -5.85
C SER A 184 1.31 -5.52 -6.41
N VAL A 185 1.94 -4.37 -6.20
CA VAL A 185 1.51 -3.11 -6.78
C VAL A 185 1.95 -3.05 -8.25
N ASP A 186 0.98 -2.84 -9.14
CA ASP A 186 1.21 -2.64 -10.57
C ASP A 186 1.38 -1.15 -10.89
N SER A 187 0.55 -0.28 -10.28
CA SER A 187 0.73 1.17 -10.28
C SER A 187 0.25 1.78 -8.96
N TYR A 188 0.87 2.88 -8.54
CA TYR A 188 0.51 3.63 -7.34
C TYR A 188 0.58 5.12 -7.66
N GLU A 189 -0.59 5.76 -7.70
CA GLU A 189 -0.74 7.19 -7.92
C GLU A 189 -1.24 7.85 -6.63
N VAL A 190 -0.67 9.00 -6.28
CA VAL A 190 -1.00 9.73 -5.06
C VAL A 190 -1.37 11.16 -5.35
N ASN A 191 -2.24 11.74 -4.52
CA ASN A 191 -2.66 13.15 -4.59
C ASN A 191 -3.24 13.52 -5.96
N ILE A 192 -3.96 12.56 -6.59
CA ILE A 192 -4.68 12.77 -7.84
C ILE A 192 -6.14 13.16 -7.56
N PRO A 193 -6.81 13.87 -8.47
CA PRO A 193 -8.24 14.14 -8.36
C PRO A 193 -9.04 12.83 -8.41
N LEU A 194 -9.89 12.58 -7.40
CA LEU A 194 -10.85 11.48 -7.39
C LEU A 194 -12.27 12.03 -7.33
N ASP A 195 -13.20 11.39 -8.03
CA ASP A 195 -14.61 11.69 -7.92
C ASP A 195 -15.13 11.19 -6.56
N LYS A 196 -15.67 12.10 -5.75
CA LYS A 196 -16.21 11.77 -4.41
C LYS A 196 -17.43 10.87 -4.47
N GLU A 197 -18.18 10.91 -5.58
CA GLU A 197 -19.37 10.08 -5.77
C GLU A 197 -19.03 8.59 -5.87
N MET A 198 -17.79 8.23 -6.24
CA MET A 198 -17.36 6.83 -6.24
C MET A 198 -17.38 6.16 -4.85
N PHE A 199 -17.41 6.95 -3.77
CA PHE A 199 -17.52 6.48 -2.39
C PHE A 199 -18.95 6.57 -1.83
N ASN A 200 -19.93 6.86 -2.67
CA ASN A 200 -21.32 7.03 -2.28
C ASN A 200 -22.13 5.77 -2.63
N ILE A 201 -22.50 4.98 -1.60
CA ILE A 201 -23.31 3.77 -1.79
C ILE A 201 -24.73 4.05 -2.31
N ASN A 202 -25.18 5.30 -2.24
CA ASN A 202 -26.47 5.72 -2.78
C ASN A 202 -26.35 6.39 -4.16
N SER A 203 -25.21 6.29 -4.82
CA SER A 203 -25.04 6.75 -6.20
C SER A 203 -25.92 5.94 -7.16
N SER A 204 -26.15 6.47 -8.36
CA SER A 204 -26.93 5.77 -9.42
C SER A 204 -26.27 4.47 -9.90
N GLU A 205 -24.99 4.25 -9.61
CA GLU A 205 -24.26 3.00 -9.92
C GLU A 205 -24.90 1.80 -9.20
N PHE A 206 -25.47 2.01 -8.01
CA PHE A 206 -26.06 0.97 -7.17
C PHE A 206 -27.60 1.02 -7.12
N GLU A 207 -28.22 1.73 -8.07
CA GLU A 207 -29.67 1.79 -8.18
C GLU A 207 -30.21 0.40 -8.58
N GLY A 208 -31.16 -0.11 -7.80
CA GLY A 208 -31.75 -1.43 -8.03
C GLY A 208 -31.08 -2.57 -7.29
N PHE A 209 -29.89 -2.37 -6.70
CA PHE A 209 -29.22 -3.41 -5.92
C PHE A 209 -30.02 -3.77 -4.67
N TYR A 210 -30.11 -5.08 -4.41
CA TYR A 210 -30.74 -5.59 -3.19
C TYR A 210 -29.83 -5.37 -1.98
N ARG A 211 -30.39 -4.87 -0.88
CA ARG A 211 -29.64 -4.59 0.35
C ARG A 211 -29.95 -5.62 1.42
N LEU A 212 -28.95 -6.39 1.85
CA LEU A 212 -28.99 -7.40 2.89
C LEU A 212 -28.81 -6.78 4.28
#